data_a2ea482b9c364d6590b9e935827d9cc7
#
_entry.id   a2ea482b9c364d6590b9e935827d9cc7
#
_cell.length_a   1.000
_cell.length_b   1.000
_cell.length_c   1.000
_cell.angle_alpha   90.00
_cell.angle_beta   90.00
_cell.angle_gamma   90.00
#
_symmetry.space_group_name_H-M   'P 1'
#
loop_
_entity.id
_entity.type
_entity.pdbx_description
1 polymer ?
#
loop_
_entity_poly.entity_id
_entity_poly.type
_entity_poly.pdbx_seq_one_letter_code
_entity_poly.pdbx_strand_id
1 'polypeptide(L)'
;MENEIVEKPDYVEELVNLIRSGESDEGISEKIDNYHDNDIASALDELNEKERKKLYQILGVERMSEIFAYVDDVGKYLEEIELEKAADIIENMDADDAVDVLEEVDETKRKQLIELMDEESKEDIKLICSYEEDEIGSKMTTNFIEISRRLTVKQAMRELIAKAEENDNITTIYVKDDDDTFYGAINLKDLIVARGYTDLDSLISHSYPYVRDHESITDCIEQLKDYAEDSIPVLDDDNKLLGVITAQDIVEVVDDEMG
;
A
#
# COMPACT_ATOMS: atom_id res chain seq x y z
N MET A 1 -3.42 -41.89 -21.82
CA MET A 1 -3.92 -40.99 -20.77
C MET A 1 -3.59 -39.61 -21.26
N GLU A 2 -4.58 -38.95 -21.87
CA GLU A 2 -4.48 -37.54 -22.25
C GLU A 2 -4.36 -36.74 -20.95
N ASN A 3 -3.32 -35.93 -20.83
CA ASN A 3 -3.25 -34.90 -19.81
C ASN A 3 -4.33 -33.89 -20.16
N GLU A 4 -5.48 -33.91 -19.49
CA GLU A 4 -6.39 -32.77 -19.44
C GLU A 4 -5.58 -31.61 -18.83
N ILE A 5 -5.20 -30.67 -19.67
CA ILE A 5 -4.75 -29.34 -19.22
C ILE A 5 -5.97 -28.75 -18.57
N VAL A 6 -6.02 -28.67 -17.26
CA VAL A 6 -7.03 -27.92 -16.53
C VAL A 6 -6.76 -26.47 -16.89
N GLU A 7 -7.58 -25.90 -17.79
CA GLU A 7 -7.53 -24.45 -18.06
C GLU A 7 -7.77 -23.71 -16.73
N LYS A 8 -6.92 -22.72 -16.45
CA LYS A 8 -7.16 -21.84 -15.31
C LYS A 8 -8.53 -21.16 -15.52
N PRO A 9 -9.35 -21.00 -14.47
CA PRO A 9 -10.57 -20.23 -14.55
C PRO A 9 -10.24 -18.80 -15.02
N ASP A 10 -11.09 -18.25 -15.86
CA ASP A 10 -11.05 -16.82 -16.21
C ASP A 10 -11.83 -16.05 -15.13
N TYR A 11 -11.10 -15.60 -14.11
CA TYR A 11 -11.71 -14.92 -12.97
C TYR A 11 -12.32 -13.57 -13.35
N VAL A 12 -11.81 -12.89 -14.37
CA VAL A 12 -12.38 -11.65 -14.89
C VAL A 12 -13.76 -11.92 -15.52
N GLU A 13 -13.88 -12.94 -16.36
CA GLU A 13 -15.17 -13.35 -16.94
C GLU A 13 -16.18 -13.79 -15.85
N GLU A 14 -15.71 -14.53 -14.84
CA GLU A 14 -16.54 -14.96 -13.70
C GLU A 14 -17.06 -13.76 -12.91
N LEU A 15 -16.20 -12.75 -12.61
CA LEU A 15 -16.56 -11.53 -11.91
C LEU A 15 -17.60 -10.71 -12.70
N VAL A 16 -17.35 -10.49 -13.98
CA VAL A 16 -18.29 -9.78 -14.88
C VAL A 16 -19.67 -10.47 -14.89
N ASN A 17 -19.69 -11.80 -15.00
CA ASN A 17 -20.92 -12.59 -14.95
C ASN A 17 -21.60 -12.52 -13.58
N LEU A 18 -20.86 -12.51 -12.48
CA LEU A 18 -21.37 -12.35 -11.11
C LEU A 18 -22.06 -11.00 -10.95
N ILE A 19 -21.45 -9.91 -11.39
CA ILE A 19 -22.03 -8.56 -11.31
C ILE A 19 -23.31 -8.44 -12.14
N ARG A 20 -23.37 -9.15 -13.29
CA ARG A 20 -24.53 -9.21 -14.20
C ARG A 20 -25.59 -10.22 -13.78
N SER A 21 -25.35 -11.08 -12.81
CA SER A 21 -26.21 -12.22 -12.46
C SER A 21 -27.60 -11.84 -11.94
N GLY A 22 -27.77 -10.61 -11.43
CA GLY A 22 -29.02 -10.17 -10.78
C GLY A 22 -29.15 -10.68 -9.33
N GLU A 23 -28.11 -11.23 -8.74
CA GLU A 23 -28.04 -11.52 -7.31
C GLU A 23 -28.17 -10.23 -6.47
N SER A 24 -28.47 -10.39 -5.17
CA SER A 24 -28.47 -9.26 -4.24
C SER A 24 -27.07 -8.71 -4.02
N ASP A 25 -26.97 -7.45 -3.63
CA ASP A 25 -25.66 -6.81 -3.40
C ASP A 25 -24.90 -7.51 -2.27
N GLU A 26 -25.58 -7.99 -1.22
CA GLU A 26 -24.97 -8.81 -0.17
C GLU A 26 -24.43 -10.14 -0.73
N GLY A 27 -25.16 -10.80 -1.62
CA GLY A 27 -24.73 -12.06 -2.23
C GLY A 27 -23.53 -11.89 -3.16
N ILE A 28 -23.43 -10.74 -3.84
CA ILE A 28 -22.28 -10.39 -4.67
C ILE A 28 -21.09 -10.08 -3.77
N SER A 29 -21.28 -9.29 -2.69
CA SER A 29 -20.24 -8.93 -1.73
C SER A 29 -19.56 -10.17 -1.12
N GLU A 30 -20.34 -11.13 -0.61
CA GLU A 30 -19.82 -12.39 -0.04
C GLU A 30 -18.99 -13.22 -1.03
N LYS A 31 -19.30 -13.13 -2.34
CA LYS A 31 -18.58 -13.89 -3.37
C LYS A 31 -17.34 -13.17 -3.87
N ILE A 32 -17.40 -11.84 -3.97
CA ILE A 32 -16.29 -10.99 -4.44
C ILE A 32 -15.08 -11.10 -3.52
N ASP A 33 -15.29 -11.34 -2.22
CA ASP A 33 -14.20 -11.55 -1.24
C ASP A 33 -13.31 -12.77 -1.55
N ASN A 34 -13.71 -13.64 -2.45
CA ASN A 34 -12.91 -14.77 -2.89
C ASN A 34 -11.99 -14.47 -4.09
N TYR A 35 -12.07 -13.26 -4.65
CA TYR A 35 -11.26 -12.85 -5.80
C TYR A 35 -10.15 -11.89 -5.35
N HIS A 36 -9.03 -11.96 -6.05
CA HIS A 36 -7.92 -11.02 -5.84
C HIS A 36 -8.25 -9.64 -6.40
N ASP A 37 -7.74 -8.57 -5.76
CA ASP A 37 -8.03 -7.20 -6.16
C ASP A 37 -7.58 -6.88 -7.58
N ASN A 38 -6.45 -7.44 -8.03
CA ASN A 38 -6.00 -7.35 -9.41
C ASN A 38 -7.01 -7.95 -10.43
N ASP A 39 -7.68 -9.07 -10.10
CA ASP A 39 -8.73 -9.62 -10.98
C ASP A 39 -9.95 -8.70 -11.01
N ILE A 40 -10.29 -8.08 -9.88
CA ILE A 40 -11.39 -7.10 -9.77
C ILE A 40 -11.05 -5.84 -10.56
N ALA A 41 -9.81 -5.32 -10.43
CA ALA A 41 -9.31 -4.19 -11.19
C ALA A 41 -9.43 -4.45 -12.71
N SER A 42 -8.96 -5.61 -13.18
CA SER A 42 -9.06 -6.02 -14.58
C SER A 42 -10.53 -6.13 -15.07
N ALA A 43 -11.46 -6.51 -14.18
CA ALA A 43 -12.87 -6.58 -14.53
C ALA A 43 -13.52 -5.19 -14.72
N LEU A 44 -12.95 -4.11 -14.17
CA LEU A 44 -13.48 -2.75 -14.35
C LEU A 44 -13.54 -2.33 -15.82
N ASP A 45 -12.55 -2.72 -16.63
CA ASP A 45 -12.53 -2.42 -18.06
C ASP A 45 -13.62 -3.11 -18.86
N GLU A 46 -14.04 -4.29 -18.43
CA GLU A 46 -15.09 -5.08 -19.08
C GLU A 46 -16.53 -4.69 -18.66
N LEU A 47 -16.65 -3.88 -17.60
CA LEU A 47 -17.92 -3.40 -17.06
C LEU A 47 -18.30 -2.06 -17.68
N ASN A 48 -19.59 -1.83 -17.88
CA ASN A 48 -20.09 -0.51 -18.22
C ASN A 48 -20.23 0.38 -16.96
N GLU A 49 -20.32 1.70 -17.13
CA GLU A 49 -20.41 2.69 -16.04
C GLU A 49 -21.47 2.33 -14.97
N LYS A 50 -22.63 1.83 -15.38
CA LYS A 50 -23.70 1.47 -14.44
C LYS A 50 -23.33 0.23 -13.61
N GLU A 51 -22.66 -0.73 -14.21
CA GLU A 51 -22.18 -1.94 -13.56
C GLU A 51 -21.04 -1.59 -12.59
N ARG A 52 -20.10 -0.71 -12.99
CA ARG A 52 -19.03 -0.20 -12.12
C ARG A 52 -19.60 0.57 -10.93
N LYS A 53 -20.54 1.48 -11.13
CA LYS A 53 -21.19 2.21 -10.02
C LYS A 53 -21.87 1.29 -9.01
N LYS A 54 -22.47 0.20 -9.49
CA LYS A 54 -23.01 -0.83 -8.60
C LYS A 54 -21.88 -1.51 -7.82
N LEU A 55 -20.79 -1.86 -8.49
CA LEU A 55 -19.62 -2.49 -7.86
C LEU A 55 -18.99 -1.58 -6.80
N TYR A 56 -18.80 -0.28 -7.08
CA TYR A 56 -18.28 0.70 -6.12
C TYR A 56 -19.15 0.84 -4.85
N GLN A 57 -20.46 0.63 -4.97
CA GLN A 57 -21.36 0.63 -3.81
C GLN A 57 -21.22 -0.64 -2.96
N ILE A 58 -20.98 -1.79 -3.60
CA ILE A 58 -20.82 -3.09 -2.95
C ILE A 58 -19.50 -3.16 -2.20
N LEU A 59 -18.42 -2.70 -2.82
CA LEU A 59 -17.04 -2.81 -2.28
C LEU A 59 -16.76 -1.82 -1.14
N GLY A 60 -17.34 -0.61 -1.21
CA GLY A 60 -17.03 0.45 -0.24
C GLY A 60 -15.68 1.14 -0.51
N VAL A 61 -15.31 2.06 0.37
CA VAL A 61 -14.13 2.93 0.22
C VAL A 61 -12.83 2.14 0.38
N GLU A 62 -12.67 1.43 1.50
CA GLU A 62 -11.45 0.67 1.85
C GLU A 62 -11.07 -0.33 0.74
N ARG A 63 -12.03 -1.15 0.28
CA ARG A 63 -11.74 -2.14 -0.76
C ARG A 63 -11.48 -1.49 -2.13
N MET A 64 -12.08 -0.32 -2.39
CA MET A 64 -11.85 0.41 -3.65
C MET A 64 -10.46 1.04 -3.68
N SER A 65 -9.91 1.50 -2.56
CA SER A 65 -8.52 2.00 -2.50
C SER A 65 -7.51 0.90 -2.85
N GLU A 66 -7.66 -0.29 -2.28
CA GLU A 66 -6.83 -1.47 -2.59
C GLU A 66 -6.91 -1.87 -4.07
N ILE A 67 -8.11 -1.86 -4.67
CA ILE A 67 -8.32 -2.22 -6.08
C ILE A 67 -7.72 -1.18 -7.02
N PHE A 68 -7.84 0.10 -6.70
CA PHE A 68 -7.32 1.18 -7.54
C PHE A 68 -5.80 1.21 -7.62
N ALA A 69 -5.08 0.69 -6.63
CA ALA A 69 -3.64 0.48 -6.69
C ALA A 69 -3.19 -0.48 -7.83
N TYR A 70 -4.12 -1.29 -8.38
CA TYR A 70 -3.86 -2.19 -9.52
C TYR A 70 -4.38 -1.65 -10.86
N VAL A 71 -4.80 -0.40 -10.94
CA VAL A 71 -5.43 0.18 -12.15
C VAL A 71 -4.52 1.23 -12.77
N ASP A 72 -4.12 1.04 -14.03
CA ASP A 72 -3.19 1.93 -14.76
C ASP A 72 -3.75 3.34 -15.05
N ASP A 73 -5.07 3.53 -15.12
CA ASP A 73 -5.74 4.80 -15.46
C ASP A 73 -6.95 4.99 -14.54
N VAL A 74 -6.66 5.30 -13.28
CA VAL A 74 -7.67 5.50 -12.23
C VAL A 74 -8.49 6.76 -12.51
N GLY A 75 -7.89 7.78 -13.10
CA GLY A 75 -8.50 9.08 -13.38
C GLY A 75 -9.86 8.97 -14.08
N LYS A 76 -9.99 8.06 -15.06
CA LYS A 76 -11.25 7.82 -15.78
C LYS A 76 -12.37 7.28 -14.90
N TYR A 77 -12.05 6.47 -13.89
CA TYR A 77 -13.02 5.89 -12.97
C TYR A 77 -13.41 6.87 -11.87
N LEU A 78 -12.48 7.72 -11.43
CA LEU A 78 -12.77 8.79 -10.48
C LEU A 78 -13.77 9.82 -11.03
N GLU A 79 -13.90 9.95 -12.35
CA GLU A 79 -14.93 10.80 -12.97
C GLU A 79 -16.35 10.26 -12.75
N GLU A 80 -16.51 8.96 -12.49
CA GLU A 80 -17.78 8.30 -12.25
C GLU A 80 -18.23 8.34 -10.79
N ILE A 81 -17.35 8.77 -9.87
CA ILE A 81 -17.53 8.75 -8.42
C ILE A 81 -17.78 10.18 -7.92
N GLU A 82 -18.62 10.33 -6.89
CA GLU A 82 -18.85 11.63 -6.24
C GLU A 82 -17.56 12.12 -5.58
N LEU A 83 -17.33 13.44 -5.61
CA LEU A 83 -16.04 14.05 -5.24
C LEU A 83 -15.61 13.70 -3.81
N GLU A 84 -16.55 13.74 -2.85
CA GLU A 84 -16.28 13.38 -1.46
C GLU A 84 -15.84 11.91 -1.33
N LYS A 85 -16.56 11.01 -2.02
CA LYS A 85 -16.21 9.59 -2.00
C LYS A 85 -14.90 9.29 -2.72
N ALA A 86 -14.59 10.02 -3.79
CA ALA A 86 -13.30 9.91 -4.48
C ALA A 86 -12.15 10.36 -3.57
N ALA A 87 -12.34 11.44 -2.80
CA ALA A 87 -11.37 11.90 -1.81
C ALA A 87 -11.17 10.83 -0.72
N ASP A 88 -12.26 10.27 -0.17
CA ASP A 88 -12.19 9.19 0.83
C ASP A 88 -11.43 7.96 0.31
N ILE A 89 -11.61 7.59 -0.97
CA ILE A 89 -10.88 6.46 -1.58
C ILE A 89 -9.38 6.75 -1.67
N ILE A 90 -9.01 7.92 -2.18
CA ILE A 90 -7.60 8.31 -2.33
C ILE A 90 -6.93 8.47 -0.95
N GLU A 91 -7.64 8.97 0.05
CA GLU A 91 -7.16 9.09 1.43
C GLU A 91 -6.83 7.72 2.08
N ASN A 92 -7.49 6.64 1.63
CA ASN A 92 -7.24 5.29 2.11
C ASN A 92 -6.19 4.52 1.26
N MET A 93 -5.58 5.14 0.26
CA MET A 93 -4.48 4.55 -0.52
C MET A 93 -3.14 4.77 0.19
N ASP A 94 -2.13 4.01 -0.17
CA ASP A 94 -0.75 4.33 0.19
C ASP A 94 -0.36 5.69 -0.40
N ALA A 95 0.52 6.43 0.26
CA ALA A 95 0.75 7.83 -0.04
C ALA A 95 1.34 8.07 -1.45
N ASP A 96 2.20 7.17 -1.92
CA ASP A 96 2.76 7.16 -3.28
C ASP A 96 1.68 6.86 -4.32
N ASP A 97 0.85 5.82 -4.13
CA ASP A 97 -0.30 5.52 -4.98
C ASP A 97 -1.28 6.70 -5.04
N ALA A 98 -1.56 7.33 -3.90
CA ALA A 98 -2.43 8.51 -3.84
C ALA A 98 -1.87 9.68 -4.67
N VAL A 99 -0.55 9.89 -4.66
CA VAL A 99 0.11 10.92 -5.47
C VAL A 99 0.00 10.58 -6.94
N ASP A 100 0.30 9.35 -7.35
CA ASP A 100 0.23 8.90 -8.75
C ASP A 100 -1.21 9.08 -9.29
N VAL A 101 -2.23 8.68 -8.54
CA VAL A 101 -3.65 8.89 -8.88
C VAL A 101 -4.03 10.38 -8.97
N LEU A 102 -3.52 11.21 -8.07
CA LEU A 102 -3.76 12.65 -8.10
C LEU A 102 -3.08 13.34 -9.30
N GLU A 103 -2.03 12.76 -9.86
CA GLU A 103 -1.38 13.27 -11.08
C GLU A 103 -2.20 12.99 -12.35
N GLU A 104 -3.01 11.94 -12.36
CA GLU A 104 -3.89 11.61 -13.48
C GLU A 104 -5.10 12.54 -13.63
N VAL A 105 -5.47 13.29 -12.59
CA VAL A 105 -6.62 14.21 -12.64
C VAL A 105 -6.19 15.64 -12.93
N ASP A 106 -7.12 16.47 -13.48
CA ASP A 106 -6.83 17.87 -13.73
C ASP A 106 -6.55 18.66 -12.44
N GLU A 107 -5.78 19.75 -12.53
CA GLU A 107 -5.33 20.56 -11.41
C GLU A 107 -6.47 21.08 -10.51
N THR A 108 -7.65 21.37 -11.10
CA THR A 108 -8.81 21.87 -10.36
C THR A 108 -9.40 20.77 -9.49
N LYS A 109 -9.56 19.58 -10.08
CA LYS A 109 -10.09 18.41 -9.38
C LYS A 109 -9.11 17.92 -8.30
N ARG A 110 -7.80 17.90 -8.61
CA ARG A 110 -6.73 17.58 -7.66
C ARG A 110 -6.83 18.44 -6.39
N LYS A 111 -6.93 19.76 -6.55
CA LYS A 111 -7.07 20.68 -5.41
C LYS A 111 -8.33 20.43 -4.60
N GLN A 112 -9.47 20.15 -5.25
CA GLN A 112 -10.72 19.85 -4.57
C GLN A 112 -10.65 18.53 -3.79
N LEU A 113 -10.03 17.50 -4.36
CA LEU A 113 -9.82 16.21 -3.69
C LEU A 113 -8.96 16.40 -2.44
N ILE A 114 -7.79 17.05 -2.57
CA ILE A 114 -6.88 17.30 -1.44
C ILE A 114 -7.57 18.16 -0.36
N GLU A 115 -8.39 19.16 -0.70
CA GLU A 115 -9.11 19.96 0.30
C GLU A 115 -10.08 19.14 1.17
N LEU A 116 -10.61 18.04 0.64
CA LEU A 116 -11.56 17.17 1.33
C LEU A 116 -10.90 16.13 2.25
N MET A 117 -9.64 15.80 2.02
CA MET A 117 -8.87 14.83 2.83
C MET A 117 -8.59 15.36 4.24
N ASP A 118 -8.21 14.48 5.15
CA ASP A 118 -7.74 14.87 6.48
C ASP A 118 -6.34 15.51 6.46
N GLU A 119 -5.89 16.04 7.60
CA GLU A 119 -4.61 16.75 7.66
C GLU A 119 -3.41 15.80 7.59
N GLU A 120 -3.53 14.55 8.06
CA GLU A 120 -2.48 13.54 8.03
C GLU A 120 -2.18 13.13 6.58
N SER A 121 -3.19 12.74 5.83
CA SER A 121 -3.08 12.40 4.40
C SER A 121 -2.55 13.56 3.56
N LYS A 122 -2.95 14.82 3.88
CA LYS A 122 -2.39 16.01 3.23
C LYS A 122 -0.90 16.21 3.50
N GLU A 123 -0.44 15.92 4.74
CA GLU A 123 0.97 16.02 5.10
C GLU A 123 1.78 14.95 4.38
N ASP A 124 1.27 13.74 4.27
CA ASP A 124 1.90 12.62 3.58
C ASP A 124 2.02 12.88 2.07
N ILE A 125 0.92 13.26 1.41
CA ILE A 125 0.93 13.66 -0.01
C ILE A 125 1.93 14.80 -0.25
N LYS A 126 1.97 15.79 0.64
CA LYS A 126 2.92 16.90 0.52
C LYS A 126 4.36 16.45 0.69
N LEU A 127 4.62 15.50 1.57
CA LEU A 127 5.93 14.90 1.77
C LEU A 127 6.40 14.22 0.48
N ILE A 128 5.59 13.31 -0.08
CA ILE A 128 5.91 12.59 -1.32
C ILE A 128 6.12 13.58 -2.49
N CYS A 129 5.21 14.52 -2.69
CA CYS A 129 5.32 15.57 -3.72
C CYS A 129 6.51 16.53 -3.52
N SER A 130 7.26 16.47 -2.42
CA SER A 130 8.45 17.31 -2.20
C SER A 130 9.71 16.74 -2.84
N TYR A 131 9.68 15.48 -3.25
CA TYR A 131 10.79 14.81 -3.93
C TYR A 131 10.70 14.95 -5.45
N GLU A 132 11.85 14.89 -6.11
CA GLU A 132 11.91 14.81 -7.58
C GLU A 132 11.54 13.37 -8.00
N GLU A 133 11.03 13.21 -9.23
CA GLU A 133 10.55 11.91 -9.75
C GLU A 133 11.61 10.79 -9.74
N ASP A 134 12.90 11.15 -9.79
CA ASP A 134 14.02 10.20 -9.77
C ASP A 134 14.60 9.95 -8.37
N GLU A 135 14.08 10.59 -7.33
CA GLU A 135 14.46 10.36 -5.95
C GLU A 135 13.62 9.25 -5.31
N ILE A 136 14.24 8.37 -4.52
CA ILE A 136 13.53 7.22 -3.92
C ILE A 136 12.42 7.64 -2.95
N GLY A 137 12.53 8.83 -2.35
CA GLY A 137 11.49 9.40 -1.50
C GLY A 137 10.15 9.63 -2.21
N SER A 138 10.15 9.77 -3.55
CA SER A 138 8.91 9.90 -4.33
C SER A 138 8.11 8.60 -4.43
N LYS A 139 8.72 7.46 -4.11
CA LYS A 139 8.14 6.11 -4.21
C LYS A 139 7.97 5.44 -2.85
N MET A 140 8.02 6.18 -1.75
CA MET A 140 7.83 5.63 -0.42
C MET A 140 6.37 5.77 0.04
N THR A 141 5.91 4.77 0.79
CA THR A 141 4.67 4.88 1.55
C THR A 141 4.94 5.26 3.01
N THR A 142 4.01 5.99 3.63
CA THR A 142 4.00 6.29 5.07
C THR A 142 3.26 5.23 5.88
N ASN A 143 2.69 4.23 5.23
CA ASN A 143 1.97 3.11 5.82
C ASN A 143 2.93 2.06 6.38
N PHE A 144 3.44 2.26 7.60
CA PHE A 144 4.33 1.34 8.30
C PHE A 144 4.17 1.40 9.82
N ILE A 145 4.65 0.38 10.52
CA ILE A 145 4.63 0.32 11.98
C ILE A 145 6.00 0.62 12.57
N GLU A 146 6.06 1.66 13.39
CA GLU A 146 7.22 2.03 14.19
C GLU A 146 6.93 1.90 15.68
N ILE A 147 7.91 1.34 16.44
CA ILE A 147 7.85 1.18 17.90
C ILE A 147 9.14 1.66 18.58
N SER A 148 9.07 1.98 19.87
CA SER A 148 10.26 2.32 20.65
C SER A 148 11.03 1.07 21.08
N ARG A 149 12.37 1.11 21.02
CA ARG A 149 13.26 0.05 21.54
C ARG A 149 13.11 -0.22 23.04
N ARG A 150 12.55 0.73 23.80
CA ARG A 150 12.38 0.61 25.25
C ARG A 150 11.21 -0.29 25.67
N LEU A 151 10.40 -0.73 24.73
CA LEU A 151 9.27 -1.58 25.01
C LEU A 151 9.71 -2.99 25.42
N THR A 152 8.88 -3.62 26.22
CA THR A 152 8.92 -5.08 26.39
C THR A 152 8.21 -5.74 25.19
N VAL A 153 8.52 -7.00 24.89
CA VAL A 153 7.82 -7.80 23.85
C VAL A 153 6.30 -7.72 24.00
N LYS A 154 5.77 -7.75 25.25
CA LYS A 154 4.32 -7.63 25.49
C LYS A 154 3.77 -6.24 25.13
N GLN A 155 4.53 -5.19 25.34
CA GLN A 155 4.12 -3.82 25.00
C GLN A 155 4.22 -3.62 23.48
N ALA A 156 5.32 -4.08 22.87
CA ALA A 156 5.51 -4.04 21.41
C ALA A 156 4.36 -4.76 20.67
N MET A 157 4.00 -5.97 21.11
CA MET A 157 2.85 -6.70 20.54
C MET A 157 1.53 -5.94 20.71
N ARG A 158 1.34 -5.23 21.82
CA ARG A 158 0.12 -4.44 22.04
C ARG A 158 0.07 -3.21 21.13
N GLU A 159 1.19 -2.52 20.96
CA GLU A 159 1.29 -1.40 20.02
C GLU A 159 1.08 -1.85 18.58
N LEU A 160 1.70 -2.96 18.17
CA LEU A 160 1.49 -3.57 16.87
C LEU A 160 -0.01 -3.84 16.61
N ILE A 161 -0.70 -4.53 17.53
CA ILE A 161 -2.13 -4.85 17.35
C ILE A 161 -2.98 -3.58 17.23
N ALA A 162 -2.66 -2.55 18.00
CA ALA A 162 -3.41 -1.30 17.96
C ALA A 162 -3.21 -0.52 16.64
N LYS A 163 -2.01 -0.61 16.05
CA LYS A 163 -1.68 0.07 14.79
C LYS A 163 -2.04 -0.73 13.53
N ALA A 164 -2.15 -2.05 13.66
CA ALA A 164 -2.44 -2.95 12.53
C ALA A 164 -3.88 -2.82 11.98
N GLU A 165 -4.77 -2.05 12.64
CA GLU A 165 -6.07 -1.70 12.09
C GLU A 165 -6.00 -0.59 11.03
N GLU A 166 -4.91 0.20 11.05
CA GLU A 166 -4.70 1.37 10.19
C GLU A 166 -3.47 1.21 9.28
N ASN A 167 -2.76 0.08 9.36
CA ASN A 167 -1.54 -0.15 8.59
C ASN A 167 -1.50 -1.57 8.02
N ASP A 168 -1.22 -1.70 6.74
CA ASP A 168 -1.13 -2.97 6.02
C ASP A 168 0.29 -3.54 6.01
N ASN A 169 1.33 -2.68 6.04
CA ASN A 169 2.73 -3.08 6.05
C ASN A 169 3.20 -3.47 7.45
N ILE A 170 2.70 -4.61 7.96
CA ILE A 170 2.93 -5.10 9.33
C ILE A 170 3.97 -6.22 9.44
N THR A 171 4.46 -6.77 8.33
CA THR A 171 5.44 -7.89 8.32
C THR A 171 6.78 -7.48 8.90
N THR A 172 7.17 -6.22 8.71
CA THR A 172 8.36 -5.58 9.27
C THR A 172 7.94 -4.49 10.25
N ILE A 173 8.41 -4.58 11.49
CA ILE A 173 8.19 -3.56 12.52
C ILE A 173 9.48 -2.80 12.71
N TYR A 174 9.46 -1.50 12.44
CA TYR A 174 10.61 -0.63 12.59
C TYR A 174 10.78 -0.17 14.04
N VAL A 175 12.02 -0.01 14.46
CA VAL A 175 12.34 0.32 15.84
C VAL A 175 13.15 1.61 15.88
N LYS A 176 12.67 2.55 16.68
CA LYS A 176 13.35 3.81 16.92
C LYS A 176 14.03 3.88 18.29
N ASP A 177 15.14 4.63 18.34
CA ASP A 177 15.85 4.98 19.56
C ASP A 177 15.18 6.18 20.26
N ASP A 178 15.75 6.58 21.38
CA ASP A 178 15.31 7.70 22.22
C ASP A 178 15.35 9.06 21.52
N ASP A 179 16.25 9.21 20.56
CA ASP A 179 16.43 10.43 19.76
C ASP A 179 15.51 10.45 18.51
N ASP A 180 14.54 9.52 18.44
CA ASP A 180 13.61 9.37 17.31
C ASP A 180 14.33 8.98 16.01
N THR A 181 15.50 8.35 16.11
CA THR A 181 16.29 7.84 14.98
C THR A 181 16.03 6.35 14.75
N PHE A 182 16.14 5.92 13.51
CA PHE A 182 16.03 4.51 13.15
C PHE A 182 17.09 3.67 13.85
N TYR A 183 16.68 2.62 14.54
CA TYR A 183 17.55 1.74 15.33
C TYR A 183 17.68 0.35 14.70
N GLY A 184 16.69 -0.13 13.98
CA GLY A 184 16.65 -1.44 13.34
C GLY A 184 15.23 -1.89 13.08
N ALA A 185 15.06 -3.17 12.76
CA ALA A 185 13.76 -3.75 12.44
C ALA A 185 13.57 -5.11 13.11
N ILE A 186 12.30 -5.48 13.33
CA ILE A 186 11.87 -6.78 13.85
C ILE A 186 10.93 -7.40 12.85
N ASN A 187 11.17 -8.67 12.48
CA ASN A 187 10.20 -9.42 11.71
C ASN A 187 8.99 -9.79 12.58
N LEU A 188 7.78 -9.59 12.08
CA LEU A 188 6.52 -9.92 12.77
C LEU A 188 6.52 -11.34 13.34
N LYS A 189 7.03 -12.31 12.57
CA LYS A 189 7.11 -13.71 13.01
C LYS A 189 7.94 -13.86 14.28
N ASP A 190 9.08 -13.14 14.39
CA ASP A 190 9.96 -13.24 15.55
C ASP A 190 9.29 -12.61 16.78
N LEU A 191 8.54 -11.53 16.61
CA LEU A 191 7.76 -10.92 17.67
C LEU A 191 6.59 -11.85 18.15
N ILE A 192 5.90 -12.51 17.22
CA ILE A 192 4.80 -13.45 17.52
C ILE A 192 5.29 -14.67 18.32
N VAL A 193 6.46 -15.23 17.96
CA VAL A 193 6.99 -16.43 18.64
C VAL A 193 7.76 -16.11 19.93
N ALA A 194 8.09 -14.84 20.15
CA ALA A 194 8.82 -14.39 21.32
C ALA A 194 8.02 -14.65 22.63
N ARG A 195 8.76 -15.02 23.69
CA ARG A 195 8.16 -15.19 25.00
C ARG A 195 8.16 -13.87 25.77
N GLY A 196 7.19 -13.68 26.67
CA GLY A 196 7.02 -12.42 27.39
C GLY A 196 8.21 -11.97 28.25
N TYR A 197 9.20 -12.84 28.48
CA TYR A 197 10.44 -12.54 29.18
C TYR A 197 11.65 -12.35 28.22
N THR A 198 11.43 -12.50 26.92
CA THR A 198 12.47 -12.24 25.91
C THR A 198 12.79 -10.75 25.91
N ASP A 199 14.07 -10.40 25.84
CA ASP A 199 14.51 -9.03 25.65
C ASP A 199 14.18 -8.60 24.22
N LEU A 200 13.47 -7.48 24.05
CA LEU A 200 13.08 -6.98 22.75
C LEU A 200 14.31 -6.70 21.87
N ASP A 201 15.39 -6.17 22.46
CA ASP A 201 16.63 -5.85 21.75
C ASP A 201 17.24 -7.09 21.08
N SER A 202 17.04 -8.28 21.64
CA SER A 202 17.49 -9.55 21.04
C SER A 202 16.74 -9.96 19.77
N LEU A 203 15.60 -9.34 19.46
CA LEU A 203 14.81 -9.57 18.25
C LEU A 203 15.14 -8.56 17.15
N ILE A 204 15.84 -7.47 17.49
CA ILE A 204 16.09 -6.36 16.56
C ILE A 204 17.27 -6.70 15.64
N SER A 205 17.04 -6.62 14.34
CA SER A 205 18.10 -6.62 13.34
C SER A 205 18.68 -5.21 13.21
N HIS A 206 19.89 -4.99 13.75
CA HIS A 206 20.56 -3.69 13.70
C HIS A 206 21.24 -3.40 12.35
N SER A 207 21.48 -4.43 11.55
CA SER A 207 22.06 -4.32 10.21
C SER A 207 21.01 -4.36 9.11
N TYR A 208 19.78 -3.95 9.44
CA TYR A 208 18.70 -3.90 8.46
C TYR A 208 19.04 -2.89 7.35
N PRO A 209 18.84 -3.23 6.07
CA PRO A 209 19.12 -2.33 4.96
C PRO A 209 18.22 -1.09 5.03
N TYR A 210 18.69 0.02 4.51
CA TYR A 210 17.93 1.27 4.39
C TYR A 210 18.45 2.07 3.19
N VAL A 211 17.64 3.03 2.75
CA VAL A 211 17.99 4.01 1.71
C VAL A 211 17.80 5.44 2.25
N ARG A 212 18.39 6.43 1.57
CA ARG A 212 18.18 7.84 1.88
C ARG A 212 17.13 8.41 0.95
N ASP A 213 16.28 9.27 1.46
CA ASP A 213 15.17 9.88 0.77
C ASP A 213 15.51 10.56 -0.56
N HIS A 214 16.69 11.21 -0.64
CA HIS A 214 17.20 11.87 -1.84
C HIS A 214 18.15 11.01 -2.70
N GLU A 215 18.31 9.72 -2.41
CA GLU A 215 19.07 8.83 -3.29
C GLU A 215 18.30 8.57 -4.58
N SER A 216 19.05 8.38 -5.70
CA SER A 216 18.38 8.05 -6.97
C SER A 216 17.76 6.66 -6.91
N ILE A 217 16.58 6.52 -7.50
CA ILE A 217 15.85 5.25 -7.62
C ILE A 217 16.76 4.16 -8.20
N THR A 218 17.50 4.43 -9.28
CA THR A 218 18.39 3.47 -9.96
C THR A 218 19.49 2.95 -9.01
N ASP A 219 20.12 3.84 -8.23
CA ASP A 219 21.17 3.45 -7.29
C ASP A 219 20.59 2.61 -6.13
N CYS A 220 19.40 2.97 -5.64
CA CYS A 220 18.69 2.22 -4.59
C CYS A 220 18.35 0.81 -5.06
N ILE A 221 17.77 0.64 -6.25
CA ILE A 221 17.43 -0.68 -6.82
C ILE A 221 18.66 -1.57 -6.91
N GLU A 222 19.81 -1.03 -7.35
CA GLU A 222 21.05 -1.79 -7.45
C GLU A 222 21.52 -2.31 -6.09
N GLN A 223 21.38 -1.50 -5.04
CA GLN A 223 21.68 -1.90 -3.67
C GLN A 223 20.68 -2.91 -3.11
N LEU A 224 19.37 -2.71 -3.36
CA LEU A 224 18.29 -3.49 -2.77
C LEU A 224 18.12 -4.88 -3.40
N LYS A 225 18.59 -5.09 -4.64
CA LYS A 225 18.55 -6.42 -5.31
C LYS A 225 19.15 -7.58 -4.50
N ASP A 226 20.10 -7.28 -3.62
CA ASP A 226 20.78 -8.28 -2.79
C ASP A 226 20.02 -8.59 -1.48
N TYR A 227 18.97 -7.84 -1.18
CA TYR A 227 18.14 -8.01 0.01
C TYR A 227 16.77 -8.60 -0.38
N ALA A 228 16.30 -9.53 0.42
CA ALA A 228 15.01 -10.22 0.21
C ALA A 228 14.05 -9.82 1.35
N GLU A 229 13.96 -8.51 1.61
CA GLU A 229 13.09 -7.95 2.65
C GLU A 229 11.73 -7.56 2.06
N ASP A 230 10.68 -7.63 2.87
CA ASP A 230 9.32 -7.26 2.45
C ASP A 230 9.17 -5.75 2.27
N SER A 231 9.95 -4.96 3.03
CA SER A 231 10.02 -3.51 2.89
C SER A 231 11.36 -2.95 3.39
N ILE A 232 11.77 -1.80 2.86
CA ILE A 232 13.04 -1.14 3.15
C ILE A 232 12.75 0.28 3.69
N PRO A 233 13.30 0.67 4.86
CA PRO A 233 13.08 2.01 5.42
C PRO A 233 13.80 3.09 4.62
N VAL A 234 13.11 4.21 4.43
CA VAL A 234 13.62 5.45 3.86
C VAL A 234 13.92 6.42 5.00
N LEU A 235 15.16 6.87 5.08
CA LEU A 235 15.66 7.73 6.18
C LEU A 235 16.04 9.11 5.67
N ASP A 236 15.79 10.14 6.48
CA ASP A 236 16.35 11.47 6.27
C ASP A 236 17.84 11.56 6.65
N ASP A 237 18.44 12.73 6.45
CA ASP A 237 19.84 13.01 6.80
C ASP A 237 20.13 12.90 8.32
N ASP A 238 19.11 13.05 9.16
CA ASP A 238 19.19 12.91 10.63
C ASP A 238 18.94 11.47 11.10
N ASN A 239 18.83 10.48 10.19
CA ASN A 239 18.50 9.07 10.41
C ASN A 239 17.10 8.84 10.98
N LYS A 240 16.15 9.71 10.75
CA LYS A 240 14.75 9.48 11.09
C LYS A 240 14.07 8.72 9.98
N LEU A 241 13.17 7.84 10.35
CA LEU A 241 12.33 7.09 9.43
C LEU A 241 11.23 8.00 8.86
N LEU A 242 11.21 8.17 7.55
CA LEU A 242 10.22 8.98 6.82
C LEU A 242 9.12 8.12 6.22
N GLY A 243 9.49 6.97 5.69
CA GLY A 243 8.62 6.04 4.99
C GLY A 243 9.30 4.71 4.74
N VAL A 244 8.66 3.88 3.94
CA VAL A 244 9.20 2.59 3.51
C VAL A 244 8.96 2.38 2.02
N ILE A 245 9.84 1.63 1.36
CA ILE A 245 9.62 1.10 0.01
C ILE A 245 9.26 -0.35 0.16
N THR A 246 8.12 -0.77 -0.37
CA THR A 246 7.70 -2.17 -0.33
C THR A 246 8.33 -2.99 -1.47
N ALA A 247 8.26 -4.30 -1.37
CA ALA A 247 8.71 -5.17 -2.45
C ALA A 247 7.88 -4.98 -3.74
N GLN A 248 6.63 -4.54 -3.62
CA GLN A 248 5.76 -4.22 -4.76
C GLN A 248 6.26 -2.98 -5.48
N ASP A 249 6.51 -1.88 -4.76
CA ASP A 249 7.00 -0.62 -5.32
C ASP A 249 8.34 -0.82 -6.06
N ILE A 250 9.23 -1.67 -5.50
CA ILE A 250 10.50 -2.04 -6.17
C ILE A 250 10.24 -2.74 -7.51
N VAL A 251 9.25 -3.60 -7.60
CA VAL A 251 8.89 -4.30 -8.86
C VAL A 251 8.34 -3.32 -9.87
N GLU A 252 7.45 -2.43 -9.49
CA GLU A 252 6.85 -1.41 -10.37
C GLU A 252 7.92 -0.48 -10.94
N VAL A 253 8.79 0.04 -10.10
CA VAL A 253 9.91 0.91 -10.53
C VAL A 253 10.87 0.19 -11.49
N VAL A 254 11.14 -1.11 -11.27
CA VAL A 254 11.99 -1.91 -12.18
C VAL A 254 11.32 -2.12 -13.54
N ASP A 255 10.01 -2.32 -13.58
CA ASP A 255 9.26 -2.51 -14.83
C ASP A 255 9.21 -1.21 -15.63
N ASP A 256 9.05 -0.05 -14.97
CA ASP A 256 9.08 1.28 -15.61
C ASP A 256 10.43 1.62 -16.23
N GLU A 257 11.55 1.27 -15.58
CA GLU A 257 12.89 1.50 -16.14
C GLU A 257 13.24 0.57 -17.33
N MET A 258 12.55 -0.57 -17.47
CA MET A 258 12.82 -1.54 -18.53
C MET A 258 11.90 -1.40 -19.76
N GLY A 259 10.84 -0.59 -19.71
CA GLY A 259 9.87 -0.33 -20.79
C GLY A 259 10.26 0.84 -21.66
#